data_f44675c0b459bfc119f8ec394fc4a7e9
#
_entry.id   f44675c0b459bfc119f8ec394fc4a7e9
#
_cell.length_a   1.000
_cell.length_b   1.000
_cell.length_c   1.000
_cell.angle_alpha   90.00
_cell.angle_beta   90.00
_cell.angle_gamma   90.00
#
_symmetry.space_group_name_H-M   'P 1'
#
loop_
_entity.id
_entity.type
_entity.pdbx_description
1 polymer ?
#
loop_
_entity_poly.entity_id
_entity_poly.type
_entity_poly.pdbx_seq_one_letter_code
_entity_poly.pdbx_strand_id
1 'polypeptide(L)'
;MCALWNSDKQKAAVDKRARRFISETLTDALDQRAKFRLTFADSTTSLKDISASLTGFNSGGVLVEVSSLRKASQAFVGAAVSVYFRVRGGGETPAENFYTFNSSVRAVKMQENGVVTFALSLPTELTPAQQRRSVRVAVDMERMPMFMAWRELPAGTDITAAPALLTCTPQRQGQLKVNNISSYGLRLIVPNAVMSEVLPRQEPGAVFTFYFKVVAEEDTPAKAFLANAVLRNVFSDPQTGETALGFEFVAEGRLNKQRRLVWTQLATNELPDLSPFIFKWNLLDFYREKRVD
;
A
#
# COMPACT_ATOMS: atom_id res chain seq x y z
N MET A 1 -52.10 8.88 -3.58
CA MET A 1 -51.23 9.88 -4.28
C MET A 1 -50.15 10.55 -3.43
N CYS A 2 -50.29 10.62 -2.09
CA CYS A 2 -49.25 11.26 -1.22
C CYS A 2 -47.93 10.48 -1.03
N ALA A 3 -47.91 9.15 -1.19
CA ALA A 3 -46.72 8.34 -0.90
C ALA A 3 -45.62 8.45 -2.00
N LEU A 4 -46.00 8.63 -3.26
CA LEU A 4 -45.06 8.79 -4.38
C LEU A 4 -44.32 10.14 -4.36
N TRP A 5 -45.00 11.20 -3.92
CA TRP A 5 -44.40 12.55 -3.90
C TRP A 5 -43.37 12.75 -2.77
N ASN A 6 -43.50 11.97 -1.67
CA ASN A 6 -42.48 11.94 -0.61
C ASN A 6 -41.22 11.20 -1.06
N SER A 7 -41.34 10.15 -1.87
CA SER A 7 -40.21 9.39 -2.42
C SER A 7 -39.30 10.24 -3.32
N ASP A 8 -39.89 11.05 -4.22
CA ASP A 8 -39.11 11.86 -5.17
C ASP A 8 -38.38 13.04 -4.49
N LYS A 9 -39.01 13.68 -3.51
CA LYS A 9 -38.36 14.71 -2.69
C LYS A 9 -37.22 14.15 -1.86
N GLN A 10 -37.39 12.96 -1.31
CA GLN A 10 -36.39 12.28 -0.51
C GLN A 10 -35.20 11.84 -1.38
N LYS A 11 -35.45 11.31 -2.58
CA LYS A 11 -34.44 10.95 -3.57
C LYS A 11 -33.65 12.16 -4.04
N ALA A 12 -34.31 13.28 -4.38
CA ALA A 12 -33.68 14.53 -4.79
C ALA A 12 -32.81 15.15 -3.66
N ALA A 13 -33.23 15.03 -2.40
CA ALA A 13 -32.46 15.49 -1.25
C ALA A 13 -31.20 14.64 -1.01
N VAL A 14 -31.27 13.32 -1.20
CA VAL A 14 -30.14 12.38 -1.11
C VAL A 14 -29.14 12.68 -2.22
N ASP A 15 -29.60 12.87 -3.47
CA ASP A 15 -28.73 13.21 -4.60
C ASP A 15 -28.00 14.55 -4.39
N LYS A 16 -28.68 15.55 -3.85
CA LYS A 16 -28.07 16.86 -3.55
C LYS A 16 -26.98 16.73 -2.48
N ARG A 17 -27.22 15.93 -1.44
CA ARG A 17 -26.24 15.69 -0.37
C ARG A 17 -25.01 14.92 -0.89
N ALA A 18 -25.24 13.91 -1.71
CA ALA A 18 -24.17 13.14 -2.33
C ALA A 18 -23.28 14.02 -3.23
N ARG A 19 -23.87 14.85 -4.09
CA ARG A 19 -23.13 15.79 -4.95
C ARG A 19 -22.32 16.81 -4.15
N ARG A 20 -22.88 17.32 -3.06
CA ARG A 20 -22.17 18.23 -2.16
C ARG A 20 -20.97 17.57 -1.53
N PHE A 21 -21.14 16.35 -1.00
CA PHE A 21 -20.06 15.56 -0.41
C PHE A 21 -18.92 15.27 -1.41
N ILE A 22 -19.28 14.90 -2.66
CA ILE A 22 -18.32 14.69 -3.74
C ILE A 22 -17.52 15.98 -4.02
N SER A 23 -18.21 17.10 -4.15
CA SER A 23 -17.59 18.40 -4.43
C SER A 23 -16.64 18.82 -3.30
N GLU A 24 -17.06 18.74 -2.05
CA GLU A 24 -16.25 19.07 -0.88
C GLU A 24 -15.00 18.18 -0.81
N THR A 25 -15.16 16.85 -0.96
CA THR A 25 -14.04 15.89 -0.92
C THR A 25 -13.05 16.10 -2.08
N LEU A 26 -13.53 16.40 -3.29
CA LEU A 26 -12.65 16.69 -4.43
C LEU A 26 -11.94 18.05 -4.28
N THR A 27 -12.58 19.04 -3.63
CA THR A 27 -11.94 20.33 -3.28
C THR A 27 -10.80 20.08 -2.30
N ASP A 28 -11.05 19.35 -1.22
CA ASP A 28 -10.00 18.96 -0.27
C ASP A 28 -8.83 18.21 -0.95
N ALA A 29 -9.17 17.30 -1.86
CA ALA A 29 -8.17 16.56 -2.63
C ALA A 29 -7.31 17.47 -3.53
N LEU A 30 -7.94 18.50 -4.15
CA LEU A 30 -7.25 19.47 -5.00
C LEU A 30 -6.33 20.36 -4.17
N ASP A 31 -6.82 20.91 -3.06
CA ASP A 31 -6.07 21.77 -2.15
C ASP A 31 -4.85 21.06 -1.55
N GLN A 32 -4.99 19.77 -1.25
CA GLN A 32 -3.92 18.93 -0.73
C GLN A 32 -3.01 18.34 -1.80
N ARG A 33 -3.26 18.63 -3.09
CA ARG A 33 -2.55 18.01 -4.22
C ARG A 33 -2.54 16.48 -4.13
N ALA A 34 -3.67 15.90 -3.79
CA ALA A 34 -3.80 14.47 -3.55
C ALA A 34 -3.36 13.66 -4.78
N LYS A 35 -2.63 12.59 -4.52
CA LYS A 35 -2.26 11.62 -5.56
C LYS A 35 -3.42 10.68 -5.79
N PHE A 36 -3.77 10.54 -7.07
CA PHE A 36 -4.78 9.61 -7.56
C PHE A 36 -4.08 8.38 -8.12
N ARG A 37 -4.61 7.21 -7.85
CA ARG A 37 -4.23 5.98 -8.51
C ARG A 37 -5.38 5.55 -9.41
N LEU A 38 -5.08 5.40 -10.69
CA LEU A 38 -6.01 4.98 -11.73
C LEU A 38 -5.77 3.52 -12.04
N THR A 39 -6.77 2.66 -11.85
CA THR A 39 -6.71 1.23 -12.17
C THR A 39 -7.68 0.94 -13.30
N PHE A 40 -7.17 0.49 -14.45
CA PHE A 40 -7.98 0.17 -15.62
C PHE A 40 -8.53 -1.26 -15.51
N ALA A 41 -9.83 -1.41 -15.79
CA ALA A 41 -10.53 -2.69 -15.66
C ALA A 41 -10.15 -3.68 -16.76
N ASP A 42 -9.80 -3.19 -17.94
CA ASP A 42 -9.54 -4.01 -19.11
C ASP A 42 -8.05 -4.18 -19.41
N SER A 43 -7.68 -5.39 -19.83
CA SER A 43 -6.35 -5.78 -20.30
C SER A 43 -5.94 -5.15 -21.64
N THR A 44 -6.74 -4.24 -22.20
CA THR A 44 -6.42 -3.51 -23.45
C THR A 44 -5.24 -2.57 -23.32
N THR A 45 -4.85 -2.24 -22.10
CA THR A 45 -3.63 -1.49 -21.81
C THR A 45 -2.71 -2.34 -20.95
N SER A 46 -1.43 -2.43 -21.32
CA SER A 46 -0.39 -3.09 -20.50
C SER A 46 -0.15 -2.41 -19.13
N LEU A 47 -0.82 -1.28 -18.89
CA LEU A 47 -0.70 -0.45 -17.70
C LEU A 47 -1.88 -0.74 -16.78
N LYS A 48 -1.64 -1.46 -15.69
CA LYS A 48 -2.67 -1.78 -14.69
C LYS A 48 -2.94 -0.62 -13.73
N ASP A 49 -1.90 0.03 -13.25
CA ASP A 49 -2.00 1.12 -12.26
C ASP A 49 -1.20 2.34 -12.72
N ILE A 50 -1.83 3.48 -12.74
CA ILE A 50 -1.22 4.76 -13.14
C ILE A 50 -1.34 5.74 -11.97
N SER A 51 -0.22 6.36 -11.60
CA SER A 51 -0.23 7.48 -10.66
C SER A 51 -0.54 8.78 -11.39
N ALA A 52 -1.49 9.54 -10.87
CA ALA A 52 -1.93 10.82 -11.40
C ALA A 52 -2.03 11.87 -10.29
N SER A 53 -2.09 13.15 -10.67
CA SER A 53 -2.36 14.26 -9.75
C SER A 53 -3.66 14.96 -10.17
N LEU A 54 -4.55 15.22 -9.23
CA LEU A 54 -5.74 16.01 -9.48
C LEU A 54 -5.32 17.46 -9.80
N THR A 55 -5.79 18.01 -10.93
CA THR A 55 -5.52 19.38 -11.35
C THR A 55 -6.76 20.26 -11.42
N GLY A 56 -7.94 19.65 -11.42
CA GLY A 56 -9.20 20.37 -11.39
C GLY A 56 -10.39 19.45 -11.57
N PHE A 57 -11.57 20.00 -11.28
CA PHE A 57 -12.84 19.34 -11.58
C PHE A 57 -13.94 20.38 -11.77
N ASN A 58 -14.97 20.01 -12.52
CA ASN A 58 -16.18 20.81 -12.73
C ASN A 58 -17.36 19.88 -13.07
N SER A 59 -18.50 20.45 -13.45
CA SER A 59 -19.67 19.66 -13.87
C SER A 59 -19.41 18.76 -15.09
N GLY A 60 -18.37 19.03 -15.88
CA GLY A 60 -17.96 18.24 -17.04
C GLY A 60 -17.09 17.03 -16.69
N GLY A 61 -16.46 17.00 -15.51
CA GLY A 61 -15.60 15.90 -15.10
C GLY A 61 -14.45 16.29 -14.19
N VAL A 62 -13.54 15.33 -14.02
CA VAL A 62 -12.34 15.43 -13.19
C VAL A 62 -11.11 15.43 -14.10
N LEU A 63 -10.21 16.40 -13.94
CA LEU A 63 -8.97 16.52 -14.69
C LEU A 63 -7.79 16.02 -13.85
N VAL A 64 -7.03 15.06 -14.41
CA VAL A 64 -5.85 14.52 -13.74
C VAL A 64 -4.64 14.53 -14.67
N GLU A 65 -3.49 14.89 -14.14
CA GLU A 65 -2.21 14.83 -14.83
C GLU A 65 -1.50 13.52 -14.53
N VAL A 66 -0.98 12.88 -15.59
CA VAL A 66 -0.29 11.60 -15.54
C VAL A 66 1.17 11.78 -15.96
N SER A 67 2.06 11.87 -14.99
CA SER A 67 3.50 12.10 -15.23
C SER A 67 4.24 10.87 -15.76
N SER A 68 3.69 9.67 -15.59
CA SER A 68 4.32 8.42 -16.02
C SER A 68 4.13 8.12 -17.52
N LEU A 69 3.22 8.81 -18.20
CA LEU A 69 2.97 8.63 -19.63
C LEU A 69 3.72 9.67 -20.46
N ARG A 70 4.45 9.20 -21.46
CA ARG A 70 5.19 10.05 -22.40
C ARG A 70 4.41 10.38 -23.68
N LYS A 71 3.27 9.70 -23.92
CA LYS A 71 2.41 9.88 -25.11
C LYS A 71 0.96 9.82 -24.73
N ALA A 72 0.17 10.75 -25.25
CA ALA A 72 -1.27 10.70 -25.18
C ALA A 72 -1.79 9.68 -26.21
N SER A 73 -2.36 8.56 -25.75
CA SER A 73 -2.98 7.57 -26.62
C SER A 73 -4.49 7.68 -26.55
N GLN A 74 -5.14 7.79 -27.70
CA GLN A 74 -6.60 7.76 -27.80
C GLN A 74 -7.21 6.40 -27.41
N ALA A 75 -6.38 5.35 -27.33
CA ALA A 75 -6.83 4.02 -26.88
C ALA A 75 -7.36 4.02 -25.43
N PHE A 76 -7.04 5.04 -24.63
CA PHE A 76 -7.61 5.19 -23.29
C PHE A 76 -9.02 5.77 -23.29
N VAL A 77 -9.46 6.44 -24.36
CA VAL A 77 -10.79 7.08 -24.40
C VAL A 77 -11.88 6.01 -24.41
N GLY A 78 -12.85 6.15 -23.51
CA GLY A 78 -13.90 5.18 -23.26
C GLY A 78 -13.54 4.11 -22.22
N ALA A 79 -12.26 3.97 -21.86
CA ALA A 79 -11.85 2.95 -20.91
C ALA A 79 -12.48 3.21 -19.52
N ALA A 80 -12.99 2.15 -18.89
CA ALA A 80 -13.46 2.17 -17.53
C ALA A 80 -12.25 2.20 -16.57
N VAL A 81 -12.31 3.06 -15.57
CA VAL A 81 -11.24 3.28 -14.61
C VAL A 81 -11.78 3.37 -13.20
N SER A 82 -11.18 2.63 -12.27
CA SER A 82 -11.37 2.81 -10.84
C SER A 82 -10.31 3.80 -10.33
N VAL A 83 -10.77 4.84 -9.67
CA VAL A 83 -9.92 5.90 -9.11
C VAL A 83 -9.86 5.73 -7.61
N TYR A 84 -8.65 5.75 -7.06
CA TYR A 84 -8.39 5.70 -5.64
C TYR A 84 -7.54 6.89 -5.22
N PHE A 85 -7.91 7.55 -4.12
CA PHE A 85 -7.19 8.69 -3.58
C PHE A 85 -7.38 8.81 -2.06
N ARG A 86 -6.58 9.66 -1.44
CA ARG A 86 -6.70 9.98 -0.02
C ARG A 86 -6.74 11.47 0.19
N VAL A 87 -7.46 11.90 1.21
CA VAL A 87 -7.45 13.25 1.76
C VAL A 87 -7.23 13.20 3.26
N ARG A 88 -6.57 14.21 3.79
CA ARG A 88 -6.44 14.39 5.24
C ARG A 88 -7.66 15.14 5.72
N GLY A 89 -8.34 14.61 6.73
CA GLY A 89 -9.43 15.31 7.40
C GLY A 89 -8.92 16.54 8.13
N GLY A 90 -9.75 17.59 8.22
CA GLY A 90 -9.49 18.72 9.09
C GLY A 90 -9.67 18.34 10.55
N GLY A 91 -8.86 18.88 11.46
CA GLY A 91 -8.96 18.69 12.91
C GLY A 91 -7.59 18.61 13.57
N GLU A 92 -7.56 18.62 14.91
CA GLU A 92 -6.32 18.55 15.70
C GLU A 92 -5.53 17.25 15.47
N THR A 93 -6.20 16.17 15.07
CA THR A 93 -5.57 14.92 14.64
C THR A 93 -6.07 14.58 13.23
N PRO A 94 -5.33 14.94 12.17
CA PRO A 94 -5.79 14.72 10.80
C PRO A 94 -5.85 13.22 10.49
N ALA A 95 -7.07 12.66 10.48
CA ALA A 95 -7.31 11.31 10.02
C ALA A 95 -7.17 11.25 8.49
N GLU A 96 -6.46 10.24 7.98
CA GLU A 96 -6.42 9.98 6.54
C GLU A 96 -7.72 9.27 6.11
N ASN A 97 -8.50 9.91 5.27
CA ASN A 97 -9.70 9.35 4.66
C ASN A 97 -9.37 8.86 3.25
N PHE A 98 -9.73 7.64 2.96
CA PHE A 98 -9.49 7.00 1.68
C PHE A 98 -10.80 6.84 0.93
N TYR A 99 -10.77 7.18 -0.35
CA TYR A 99 -11.95 7.12 -1.22
C TYR A 99 -11.64 6.40 -2.53
N THR A 100 -12.65 5.74 -3.08
CA THR A 100 -12.64 5.22 -4.43
C THR A 100 -13.92 5.61 -5.17
N PHE A 101 -13.80 5.76 -6.49
CA PHE A 101 -14.93 5.90 -7.38
C PHE A 101 -14.65 5.27 -8.73
N ASN A 102 -15.70 4.86 -9.41
CA ASN A 102 -15.62 4.40 -10.79
C ASN A 102 -15.89 5.55 -11.75
N SER A 103 -15.16 5.58 -12.84
CA SER A 103 -15.23 6.59 -13.87
C SER A 103 -14.90 6.01 -15.25
N SER A 104 -14.97 6.84 -16.28
CA SER A 104 -14.47 6.54 -17.62
C SER A 104 -13.61 7.69 -18.12
N VAL A 105 -12.61 7.36 -18.92
CA VAL A 105 -11.77 8.36 -19.59
C VAL A 105 -12.56 8.97 -20.74
N ARG A 106 -12.85 10.27 -20.67
CA ARG A 106 -13.59 11.01 -21.71
C ARG A 106 -12.69 11.58 -22.79
N ALA A 107 -11.50 12.04 -22.37
CA ALA A 107 -10.52 12.59 -23.30
C ALA A 107 -9.12 12.41 -22.74
N VAL A 108 -8.15 12.37 -23.65
CA VAL A 108 -6.72 12.36 -23.37
C VAL A 108 -6.07 13.46 -24.18
N LYS A 109 -5.29 14.31 -23.53
CA LYS A 109 -4.54 15.39 -24.18
C LYS A 109 -3.10 15.38 -23.72
N MET A 110 -2.18 15.72 -24.60
CA MET A 110 -0.81 16.07 -24.26
C MET A 110 -0.73 17.60 -24.22
N GLN A 111 -0.25 18.13 -23.13
CA GLN A 111 0.02 19.56 -22.96
C GLN A 111 1.32 19.94 -23.68
N GLU A 112 1.55 21.23 -23.90
CA GLU A 112 2.76 21.75 -24.55
C GLU A 112 4.06 21.38 -23.79
N ASN A 113 3.96 21.24 -22.47
CA ASN A 113 5.07 20.82 -21.60
C ASN A 113 5.32 19.28 -21.61
N GLY A 114 4.62 18.51 -22.48
CA GLY A 114 4.77 17.07 -22.60
C GLY A 114 4.02 16.25 -21.51
N VAL A 115 3.24 16.90 -20.66
CA VAL A 115 2.43 16.23 -19.64
C VAL A 115 1.13 15.70 -20.24
N VAL A 116 0.77 14.46 -19.94
CA VAL A 116 -0.47 13.86 -20.37
C VAL A 116 -1.57 14.15 -19.35
N THR A 117 -2.69 14.69 -19.82
CA THR A 117 -3.88 14.96 -18.99
C THR A 117 -5.03 14.06 -19.42
N PHE A 118 -5.67 13.43 -18.44
CA PHE A 118 -6.93 12.71 -18.62
C PHE A 118 -8.11 13.53 -18.11
N ALA A 119 -9.16 13.62 -18.91
CA ALA A 119 -10.48 14.05 -18.47
C ALA A 119 -11.32 12.81 -18.15
N LEU A 120 -11.66 12.65 -16.89
CA LEU A 120 -12.50 11.57 -16.38
C LEU A 120 -13.95 12.06 -16.22
N SER A 121 -14.93 11.16 -16.33
CA SER A 121 -16.31 11.50 -15.96
C SER A 121 -16.40 11.84 -14.47
N LEU A 122 -17.28 12.79 -14.13
CA LEU A 122 -17.53 13.11 -12.72
C LEU A 122 -18.11 11.87 -12.01
N PRO A 123 -17.64 11.51 -10.81
CA PRO A 123 -18.22 10.40 -10.05
C PRO A 123 -19.66 10.70 -9.64
N THR A 124 -20.49 9.68 -9.64
CA THR A 124 -21.85 9.74 -9.08
C THR A 124 -21.86 9.43 -7.59
N GLU A 125 -20.82 8.73 -7.11
CA GLU A 125 -20.65 8.29 -5.74
C GLU A 125 -19.18 8.24 -5.36
N LEU A 126 -18.84 8.56 -4.11
CA LEU A 126 -17.56 8.27 -3.48
C LEU A 126 -17.77 7.21 -2.41
N THR A 127 -17.08 6.09 -2.57
CA THR A 127 -17.12 5.01 -1.60
C THR A 127 -15.88 5.10 -0.70
N PRO A 128 -16.04 5.07 0.64
CA PRO A 128 -14.90 4.92 1.54
C PRO A 128 -14.09 3.67 1.19
N ALA A 129 -12.78 3.84 1.02
CA ALA A 129 -11.93 2.78 0.50
C ALA A 129 -10.70 2.58 1.38
N GLN A 130 -10.90 1.94 2.52
CA GLN A 130 -9.77 1.48 3.31
C GLN A 130 -9.13 0.27 2.63
N GLN A 131 -8.06 0.49 1.85
CA GLN A 131 -7.35 -0.59 1.17
C GLN A 131 -6.43 -1.40 2.11
N ARG A 132 -6.05 -0.82 3.23
CA ARG A 132 -5.18 -1.50 4.19
C ARG A 132 -6.04 -2.26 5.21
N ARG A 133 -5.86 -3.55 5.25
CA ARG A 133 -6.53 -4.43 6.23
C ARG A 133 -6.00 -4.23 7.66
N SER A 134 -4.79 -3.63 7.81
CA SER A 134 -4.10 -3.45 9.08
C SER A 134 -3.26 -2.19 9.09
N VAL A 135 -3.06 -1.65 10.29
CA VAL A 135 -2.12 -0.58 10.56
C VAL A 135 -0.70 -1.03 10.17
N ARG A 136 0.08 -0.13 9.63
CA ARG A 136 1.51 -0.31 9.39
C ARG A 136 2.28 0.60 10.32
N VAL A 137 3.24 0.04 11.01
CA VAL A 137 4.12 0.78 11.90
C VAL A 137 5.54 0.80 11.35
N ALA A 138 6.24 1.91 11.53
CA ALA A 138 7.65 2.01 11.23
C ALA A 138 8.44 1.09 12.17
N VAL A 139 9.51 0.51 11.66
CA VAL A 139 10.32 -0.44 12.40
C VAL A 139 11.77 0.05 12.42
N ASP A 140 12.37 -0.01 13.60
CA ASP A 140 13.79 0.21 13.85
C ASP A 140 14.43 -1.06 14.48
N MET A 141 15.69 -0.96 14.82
CA MET A 141 16.43 -2.07 15.41
C MET A 141 16.04 -2.36 16.88
N GLU A 142 15.42 -1.40 17.58
CA GLU A 142 14.90 -1.61 18.93
C GLU A 142 13.66 -2.51 18.87
N ARG A 143 12.75 -2.26 17.93
CA ARG A 143 11.53 -3.04 17.71
C ARG A 143 11.78 -4.37 17.02
N MET A 144 12.73 -4.40 16.08
CA MET A 144 13.09 -5.61 15.32
C MET A 144 14.60 -5.81 15.30
N PRO A 145 15.18 -6.37 16.36
CA PRO A 145 16.64 -6.53 16.49
C PRO A 145 17.25 -7.54 15.52
N MET A 146 16.44 -8.35 14.85
CA MET A 146 16.90 -9.34 13.89
C MET A 146 15.89 -9.54 12.78
N PHE A 147 16.39 -9.52 11.55
CA PHE A 147 15.64 -9.90 10.36
C PHE A 147 16.57 -10.67 9.40
N MET A 148 16.09 -11.79 8.89
CA MET A 148 16.77 -12.62 7.90
C MET A 148 15.79 -13.01 6.79
N ALA A 149 16.27 -13.05 5.56
CA ALA A 149 15.49 -13.45 4.40
C ALA A 149 16.21 -14.51 3.58
N TRP A 150 15.44 -15.44 3.10
CA TRP A 150 15.83 -16.47 2.14
C TRP A 150 14.89 -16.43 0.93
N ARG A 151 15.29 -17.07 -0.17
CA ARG A 151 14.30 -17.59 -1.12
C ARG A 151 13.42 -18.59 -0.39
N GLU A 152 12.27 -18.91 -0.97
CA GLU A 152 11.36 -19.90 -0.42
C GLU A 152 12.12 -21.13 0.10
N LEU A 153 11.96 -21.41 1.37
CA LEU A 153 12.51 -22.63 1.99
C LEU A 153 11.41 -23.68 2.06
N PRO A 154 11.62 -24.87 1.45
CA PRO A 154 10.64 -25.95 1.51
C PRO A 154 10.42 -26.46 2.94
N ALA A 155 9.25 -27.08 3.17
CA ALA A 155 9.03 -27.85 4.41
C ALA A 155 10.12 -28.93 4.58
N GLY A 156 10.50 -29.19 5.83
CA GLY A 156 11.57 -30.14 6.16
C GLY A 156 12.99 -29.55 6.09
N THR A 157 13.18 -28.31 5.64
CA THR A 157 14.48 -27.63 5.63
C THR A 157 14.99 -27.39 7.06
N ASP A 158 16.29 -27.54 7.25
CA ASP A 158 16.99 -27.06 8.44
C ASP A 158 17.41 -25.60 8.21
N ILE A 159 16.70 -24.68 8.83
CA ILE A 159 16.93 -23.23 8.64
C ILE A 159 18.32 -22.80 9.12
N THR A 160 18.91 -23.52 10.07
CA THR A 160 20.23 -23.17 10.61
C THR A 160 21.36 -23.49 9.65
N ALA A 161 21.14 -24.41 8.72
CA ALA A 161 22.10 -24.81 7.68
C ALA A 161 21.92 -24.00 6.38
N ALA A 162 20.78 -23.30 6.21
CA ALA A 162 20.49 -22.55 5.01
C ALA A 162 21.12 -21.13 5.10
N PRO A 163 22.03 -20.73 4.18
CA PRO A 163 22.57 -19.38 4.18
C PRO A 163 21.50 -18.34 3.86
N ALA A 164 21.36 -17.32 4.70
CA ALA A 164 20.44 -16.22 4.44
C ALA A 164 20.93 -15.37 3.26
N LEU A 165 20.01 -14.96 2.38
CA LEU A 165 20.28 -14.02 1.29
C LEU A 165 20.55 -12.62 1.81
N LEU A 166 19.69 -12.16 2.72
CA LEU A 166 19.75 -10.84 3.32
C LEU A 166 19.64 -10.98 4.85
N THR A 167 20.41 -10.16 5.55
CA THR A 167 20.40 -10.16 7.02
C THR A 167 20.46 -8.71 7.49
N CYS A 168 19.61 -8.37 8.47
CA CYS A 168 19.67 -7.13 9.21
C CYS A 168 19.77 -7.44 10.69
N THR A 169 20.90 -7.10 11.29
CA THR A 169 21.19 -7.23 12.73
C THR A 169 21.97 -5.98 13.16
N PRO A 170 22.12 -5.70 14.46
CA PRO A 170 22.95 -4.59 14.92
C PRO A 170 24.38 -4.59 14.35
N GLN A 171 24.93 -5.76 14.08
CA GLN A 171 26.28 -5.94 13.54
C GLN A 171 26.36 -5.89 12.00
N ARG A 172 25.23 -6.04 11.31
CA ARG A 172 25.11 -6.04 9.84
C ARG A 172 24.01 -5.11 9.38
N GLN A 173 24.23 -3.82 9.62
CA GLN A 173 23.38 -2.77 9.09
C GLN A 173 23.82 -2.38 7.67
N GLY A 174 22.88 -1.93 6.85
CA GLY A 174 23.18 -1.39 5.51
C GLY A 174 22.88 -2.32 4.33
N GLN A 175 22.70 -3.62 4.53
CA GLN A 175 22.25 -4.53 3.45
C GLN A 175 20.76 -4.36 3.13
N LEU A 176 19.95 -4.04 4.14
CA LEU A 176 18.52 -3.79 4.01
C LEU A 176 18.00 -3.04 5.24
N LYS A 177 16.83 -2.43 5.08
CA LYS A 177 16.06 -1.85 6.17
C LYS A 177 14.62 -2.39 6.11
N VAL A 178 14.10 -2.89 7.22
CA VAL A 178 12.65 -3.10 7.34
C VAL A 178 12.02 -1.73 7.56
N ASN A 179 11.34 -1.21 6.55
CA ASN A 179 10.78 0.14 6.59
C ASN A 179 9.50 0.21 7.45
N ASN A 180 8.60 -0.73 7.22
CA ASN A 180 7.39 -0.88 8.01
C ASN A 180 6.89 -2.31 7.98
N ILE A 181 6.06 -2.65 8.98
CA ILE A 181 5.43 -3.95 9.11
C ILE A 181 3.98 -3.79 9.56
N SER A 182 3.17 -4.77 9.22
CA SER A 182 1.81 -4.99 9.72
C SER A 182 1.61 -6.47 9.98
N SER A 183 0.49 -6.88 10.56
CA SER A 183 0.17 -8.31 10.71
C SER A 183 -0.01 -9.04 9.38
N TYR A 184 -0.17 -8.34 8.25
CA TYR A 184 -0.39 -8.91 6.91
C TYR A 184 0.87 -8.92 6.03
N GLY A 185 1.93 -8.23 6.41
CA GLY A 185 3.12 -8.14 5.58
C GLY A 185 4.06 -7.03 5.98
N LEU A 186 5.13 -6.87 5.21
CA LEU A 186 6.17 -5.88 5.49
C LEU A 186 6.71 -5.22 4.22
N ARG A 187 7.43 -4.13 4.41
CA ARG A 187 8.15 -3.43 3.35
C ARG A 187 9.63 -3.38 3.68
N LEU A 188 10.45 -3.89 2.77
CA LEU A 188 11.90 -3.76 2.82
C LEU A 188 12.36 -2.60 1.94
N ILE A 189 13.42 -1.93 2.36
CA ILE A 189 14.23 -1.04 1.53
C ILE A 189 15.59 -1.70 1.37
N VAL A 190 16.02 -1.85 0.12
CA VAL A 190 17.29 -2.51 -0.23
C VAL A 190 18.06 -1.60 -1.17
N PRO A 191 19.34 -1.28 -0.89
CA PRO A 191 20.18 -0.54 -1.81
C PRO A 191 20.27 -1.24 -3.17
N ASN A 192 20.27 -0.46 -4.27
CA ASN A 192 20.30 -1.03 -5.63
C ASN A 192 21.53 -1.87 -5.89
N ALA A 193 22.67 -1.55 -5.27
CA ALA A 193 23.88 -2.38 -5.34
C ALA A 193 23.65 -3.79 -4.81
N VAL A 194 23.02 -3.90 -3.62
CA VAL A 194 22.67 -5.18 -3.00
C VAL A 194 21.59 -5.91 -3.82
N MET A 195 20.61 -5.15 -4.36
CA MET A 195 19.60 -5.73 -5.25
C MET A 195 20.23 -6.42 -6.47
N SER A 196 21.17 -5.76 -7.13
CA SER A 196 21.83 -6.30 -8.33
C SER A 196 22.60 -7.57 -8.05
N GLU A 197 23.25 -7.65 -6.90
CA GLU A 197 24.10 -8.78 -6.50
C GLU A 197 23.29 -9.96 -5.99
N VAL A 198 22.38 -9.70 -5.06
CA VAL A 198 21.69 -10.75 -4.28
C VAL A 198 20.34 -11.12 -4.88
N LEU A 199 19.67 -10.18 -5.52
CA LEU A 199 18.29 -10.29 -6.00
C LEU A 199 18.14 -9.79 -7.45
N PRO A 200 18.89 -10.31 -8.42
CA PRO A 200 19.01 -9.71 -9.75
C PRO A 200 17.73 -9.72 -10.58
N ARG A 201 16.72 -10.52 -10.23
CA ARG A 201 15.42 -10.55 -10.92
C ARG A 201 14.32 -10.79 -9.91
N GLN A 202 13.64 -9.71 -9.50
CA GLN A 202 12.50 -9.82 -8.60
C GLN A 202 11.22 -9.48 -9.37
N GLU A 203 10.37 -10.49 -9.52
CA GLU A 203 9.06 -10.34 -10.13
C GLU A 203 7.98 -10.51 -9.05
N PRO A 204 6.88 -9.72 -9.13
CA PRO A 204 5.73 -9.96 -8.29
C PRO A 204 5.27 -11.43 -8.39
N GLY A 205 4.96 -12.02 -7.23
CA GLY A 205 4.64 -13.45 -7.12
C GLY A 205 5.77 -14.31 -6.56
N ALA A 206 7.02 -13.84 -6.56
CA ALA A 206 8.12 -14.57 -5.94
C ALA A 206 7.90 -14.75 -4.44
N VAL A 207 8.18 -15.96 -3.93
CA VAL A 207 8.04 -16.31 -2.52
C VAL A 207 9.38 -16.19 -1.82
N PHE A 208 9.34 -15.64 -0.60
CA PHE A 208 10.48 -15.52 0.30
C PHE A 208 10.13 -16.09 1.66
N THR A 209 11.11 -16.65 2.33
CA THR A 209 11.03 -17.01 3.74
C THR A 209 11.69 -15.94 4.59
N PHE A 210 11.00 -15.49 5.62
CA PHE A 210 11.47 -14.51 6.59
C PHE A 210 11.54 -15.11 7.98
N TYR A 211 12.64 -14.84 8.68
CA TYR A 211 12.76 -15.02 10.11
C TYR A 211 13.05 -13.66 10.72
N PHE A 212 12.27 -13.26 11.71
CA PHE A 212 12.49 -12.00 12.41
C PHE A 212 12.11 -12.09 13.89
N LYS A 213 12.78 -11.28 14.69
CA LYS A 213 12.47 -11.14 16.11
C LYS A 213 11.86 -9.78 16.35
N VAL A 214 10.82 -9.70 17.16
CA VAL A 214 10.17 -8.46 17.57
C VAL A 214 10.18 -8.32 19.07
N VAL A 215 10.31 -7.08 19.55
CA VAL A 215 10.31 -6.70 20.96
C VAL A 215 9.15 -5.74 21.20
N ALA A 216 8.32 -6.01 22.18
CA ALA A 216 7.19 -5.15 22.50
C ALA A 216 7.63 -3.88 23.25
N GLU A 217 8.55 -4.04 24.19
CA GLU A 217 9.16 -3.00 25.03
C GLU A 217 10.58 -3.42 25.36
N GLU A 218 11.43 -2.48 25.78
CA GLU A 218 12.85 -2.63 25.98
C GLU A 218 13.23 -3.85 26.87
N ASP A 219 12.47 -4.12 27.93
CA ASP A 219 12.74 -5.21 28.88
C ASP A 219 11.94 -6.49 28.61
N THR A 220 11.22 -6.57 27.47
CA THR A 220 10.42 -7.76 27.15
C THR A 220 11.21 -8.75 26.30
N PRO A 221 11.04 -10.07 26.52
CA PRO A 221 11.68 -11.08 25.68
C PRO A 221 11.25 -10.92 24.23
N ALA A 222 12.23 -10.99 23.32
CA ALA A 222 11.95 -10.94 21.89
C ALA A 222 11.15 -12.18 21.47
N LYS A 223 10.07 -11.98 20.73
CA LYS A 223 9.30 -13.05 20.09
C LYS A 223 9.79 -13.27 18.68
N ALA A 224 10.07 -14.52 18.33
CA ALA A 224 10.51 -14.93 17.00
C ALA A 224 9.30 -15.27 16.11
N PHE A 225 9.37 -14.86 14.86
CA PHE A 225 8.41 -15.18 13.81
C PHE A 225 9.14 -15.82 12.63
N LEU A 226 8.48 -16.73 11.98
CA LEU A 226 8.91 -17.36 10.75
C LEU A 226 7.74 -17.37 9.79
N ALA A 227 7.91 -16.79 8.60
CA ALA A 227 6.81 -16.61 7.65
C ALA A 227 7.28 -16.80 6.22
N ASN A 228 6.44 -17.41 5.37
CA ASN A 228 6.55 -17.24 3.93
C ASN A 228 5.73 -16.02 3.50
N ALA A 229 6.31 -15.26 2.59
CA ALA A 229 5.70 -14.04 2.07
C ALA A 229 5.87 -13.93 0.56
N VAL A 230 4.84 -13.46 -0.11
CA VAL A 230 4.83 -13.24 -1.56
C VAL A 230 5.19 -11.79 -1.84
N LEU A 231 6.15 -11.56 -2.73
CA LEU A 231 6.47 -10.24 -3.26
C LEU A 231 5.29 -9.71 -4.08
N ARG A 232 4.71 -8.59 -3.66
CA ARG A 232 3.57 -7.95 -4.32
C ARG A 232 3.96 -6.74 -5.14
N ASN A 233 4.91 -5.96 -4.64
CA ASN A 233 5.29 -4.68 -5.26
C ASN A 233 6.80 -4.51 -5.23
N VAL A 234 7.35 -4.01 -6.34
CA VAL A 234 8.73 -3.57 -6.49
C VAL A 234 8.70 -2.12 -6.94
N PHE A 235 9.37 -1.25 -6.24
CA PHE A 235 9.50 0.16 -6.59
C PHE A 235 10.94 0.59 -6.43
N SER A 236 11.61 0.88 -7.54
CA SER A 236 12.98 1.41 -7.55
C SER A 236 12.94 2.93 -7.62
N ASP A 237 13.62 3.57 -6.70
CA ASP A 237 13.79 5.02 -6.68
C ASP A 237 15.16 5.36 -7.25
N PRO A 238 15.23 5.96 -8.46
CA PRO A 238 16.50 6.32 -9.08
C PRO A 238 17.20 7.49 -8.37
N GLN A 239 16.48 8.27 -7.55
CA GLN A 239 17.07 9.42 -6.84
C GLN A 239 17.81 8.97 -5.57
N THR A 240 17.24 8.03 -4.83
CA THR A 240 17.86 7.53 -3.61
C THR A 240 18.79 6.34 -3.83
N GLY A 241 18.74 5.71 -5.01
CA GLY A 241 19.48 4.49 -5.29
C GLY A 241 18.99 3.29 -4.47
N GLU A 242 17.72 3.30 -4.08
CA GLU A 242 17.09 2.26 -3.26
C GLU A 242 15.92 1.59 -3.98
N THR A 243 15.67 0.34 -3.67
CA THR A 243 14.49 -0.41 -4.11
C THR A 243 13.64 -0.80 -2.90
N ALA A 244 12.36 -0.43 -2.96
CA ALA A 244 11.36 -0.82 -2.00
C ALA A 244 10.63 -2.08 -2.46
N LEU A 245 10.60 -3.11 -1.61
CA LEU A 245 9.96 -4.40 -1.84
C LEU A 245 8.79 -4.56 -0.86
N GLY A 246 7.57 -4.71 -1.37
CA GLY A 246 6.37 -4.93 -0.57
C GLY A 246 5.96 -6.41 -0.57
N PHE A 247 5.85 -7.00 0.62
CA PHE A 247 5.54 -8.41 0.82
C PHE A 247 4.24 -8.61 1.57
N GLU A 248 3.50 -9.67 1.21
CA GLU A 248 2.31 -10.15 1.91
C GLU A 248 2.59 -11.53 2.48
N PHE A 249 2.31 -11.73 3.77
CA PHE A 249 2.46 -13.04 4.41
C PHE A 249 1.42 -14.03 3.87
N VAL A 250 1.85 -15.27 3.64
CA VAL A 250 0.97 -16.32 3.12
C VAL A 250 1.01 -17.60 3.96
N ALA A 251 2.08 -17.86 4.70
CA ALA A 251 2.17 -18.97 5.62
C ALA A 251 2.98 -18.62 6.86
N GLU A 252 2.59 -19.18 8.00
CA GLU A 252 3.36 -19.18 9.24
C GLU A 252 4.24 -20.43 9.30
N GLY A 253 5.51 -20.25 9.67
CA GLY A 253 6.47 -21.32 9.88
C GLY A 253 6.65 -21.65 11.34
N ARG A 254 6.87 -22.93 11.63
CA ARG A 254 7.28 -23.42 12.94
C ARG A 254 8.39 -24.46 12.78
N LEU A 255 9.22 -24.60 13.80
CA LEU A 255 10.19 -25.69 13.86
C LEU A 255 9.58 -26.85 14.63
N ASN A 256 9.64 -28.06 14.05
CA ASN A 256 9.26 -29.27 14.74
C ASN A 256 10.36 -29.70 15.76
N LYS A 257 10.16 -30.83 16.44
CA LYS A 257 11.10 -31.35 17.44
C LYS A 257 12.49 -31.64 16.86
N GLN A 258 12.59 -31.92 15.56
CA GLN A 258 13.85 -32.17 14.83
C GLN A 258 14.43 -30.87 14.21
N ARG A 259 13.93 -29.70 14.60
CA ARG A 259 14.31 -28.38 14.07
C ARG A 259 14.08 -28.21 12.55
N ARG A 260 13.14 -28.98 12.00
CA ARG A 260 12.74 -28.88 10.59
C ARG A 260 11.55 -27.95 10.42
N LEU A 261 11.54 -27.19 9.33
CA LEU A 261 10.46 -26.27 8.97
C LEU A 261 9.15 -27.01 8.71
N VAL A 262 8.08 -26.50 9.31
CA VAL A 262 6.70 -26.88 9.02
C VAL A 262 5.92 -25.61 8.71
N TRP A 263 5.20 -25.61 7.60
CA TRP A 263 4.42 -24.47 7.14
C TRP A 263 2.91 -24.69 7.39
N THR A 264 2.26 -23.65 7.87
CA THR A 264 0.79 -23.57 7.98
C THR A 264 0.31 -22.39 7.14
N GLN A 265 -0.55 -22.66 6.17
CA GLN A 265 -1.12 -21.59 5.33
C GLN A 265 -1.99 -20.66 6.17
N LEU A 266 -1.89 -19.36 5.92
CA LEU A 266 -2.68 -18.35 6.61
C LEU A 266 -4.00 -18.14 5.85
N ALA A 267 -5.14 -18.42 6.50
CA ALA A 267 -6.46 -18.29 5.89
C ALA A 267 -6.77 -16.85 5.43
N THR A 268 -6.27 -15.86 6.17
CA THR A 268 -6.50 -14.42 5.91
C THR A 268 -5.23 -13.66 5.53
N ASN A 269 -4.11 -14.35 5.32
CA ASN A 269 -2.79 -13.75 5.14
C ASN A 269 -2.32 -12.92 6.36
N GLU A 270 -2.89 -13.15 7.53
CA GLU A 270 -2.52 -12.49 8.78
C GLU A 270 -1.68 -13.41 9.66
N LEU A 271 -0.60 -12.86 10.25
CA LEU A 271 0.11 -13.44 11.38
C LEU A 271 -0.57 -12.97 12.68
N PRO A 272 -1.48 -13.78 13.28
CA PRO A 272 -2.31 -13.29 14.39
C PRO A 272 -1.48 -12.88 15.60
N ASP A 273 -0.42 -13.64 15.89
CA ASP A 273 0.49 -13.42 17.00
C ASP A 273 1.33 -12.14 16.88
N LEU A 274 1.40 -11.54 15.67
CA LEU A 274 2.09 -10.28 15.42
C LEU A 274 1.19 -9.06 15.69
N SER A 275 -0.14 -9.21 15.56
CA SER A 275 -1.11 -8.13 15.73
C SER A 275 -0.98 -7.38 17.07
N PRO A 276 -0.78 -8.03 18.24
CA PRO A 276 -0.60 -7.31 19.50
C PRO A 276 0.62 -6.39 19.53
N PHE A 277 1.73 -6.78 18.89
CA PHE A 277 2.94 -5.95 18.78
C PHE A 277 2.67 -4.73 17.92
N ILE A 278 2.04 -4.91 16.76
CA ILE A 278 1.67 -3.81 15.84
C ILE A 278 0.75 -2.82 16.54
N PHE A 279 -0.26 -3.28 17.26
CA PHE A 279 -1.17 -2.41 18.01
C PHE A 279 -0.43 -1.63 19.10
N LYS A 280 0.42 -2.29 19.88
CA LYS A 280 1.19 -1.65 20.96
C LYS A 280 2.13 -0.58 20.42
N TRP A 281 2.89 -0.88 19.35
CA TRP A 281 3.80 0.08 18.72
C TRP A 281 3.04 1.28 18.14
N ASN A 282 1.90 1.04 17.49
CA ASN A 282 1.06 2.12 16.96
C ASN A 282 0.57 3.05 18.09
N LEU A 283 0.19 2.48 19.22
CA LEU A 283 -0.24 3.25 20.38
C LEU A 283 0.91 4.07 20.99
N LEU A 284 2.10 3.48 21.08
CA LEU A 284 3.30 4.20 21.56
C LEU A 284 3.69 5.35 20.63
N ASP A 285 3.65 5.14 19.30
CA ASP A 285 3.92 6.19 18.31
C ASP A 285 2.92 7.34 18.44
N PHE A 286 1.63 7.03 18.58
CA PHE A 286 0.59 8.02 18.80
C PHE A 286 0.80 8.87 20.05
N TYR A 287 1.24 8.27 21.17
CA TYR A 287 1.53 9.02 22.41
C TYR A 287 2.84 9.81 22.31
N ARG A 288 3.83 9.35 21.55
CA ARG A 288 5.06 10.10 21.31
C ARG A 288 4.79 11.36 20.48
N GLU A 289 4.01 11.26 19.42
CA GLU A 289 3.62 12.40 18.59
C GLU A 289 2.87 13.48 19.38
N LYS A 290 1.96 13.08 20.28
CA LYS A 290 1.21 14.02 21.13
C LYS A 290 2.01 14.69 22.26
N ARG A 291 3.19 14.20 22.60
CA ARG A 291 4.06 14.79 23.66
C ARG A 291 5.05 15.81 23.10
N VAL A 292 5.13 15.95 21.81
CA VAL A 292 6.05 16.87 21.10
C VAL A 292 5.37 18.22 20.81
N ASP A 293 4.04 18.28 20.95
CA ASP A 293 3.22 19.51 20.87
C ASP A 293 2.97 20.08 22.28
#